data_7614c277d038f1589af4454506c6760a
#
_entry.id   7614c277d038f1589af4454506c6760a
#
_cell.length_a   1.000
_cell.length_b   1.000
_cell.length_c   1.000
_cell.angle_alpha   90.00
_cell.angle_beta   90.00
_cell.angle_gamma   90.00
#
_symmetry.space_group_name_H-M   'P 1'
#
loop_
_entity.id
_entity.type
_entity.pdbx_description
1 polymer ?
#
loop_
_entity_poly.entity_id
_entity_poly.type
_entity_poly.pdbx_seq_one_letter_code
_entity_poly.pdbx_strand_id
1 'polypeptide(L)'
;MLSIRILLVGNSVPLYLDIHSIFAILFPTTHDQKSIDKIDTSTTYIQIPDRTCNALNYKVFDFLRFTFLKYLDIGDYCFCSVNIFVLDGLSSLTTLTIGNKSFTSLWNGISDCTKADNKSRAFHIVNCDQLKSIEIGENSFCDYAGGFELRNLPKLLSIRMKAYNFCFSSLVIDGKDCK
;
A
#
# COMPACT_ATOMS: atom_id res chain seq x y z
N MET A 1 -21.99 2.17 -25.04
CA MET A 1 -22.04 1.43 -23.76
C MET A 1 -21.42 0.07 -24.04
N LEU A 2 -20.14 -0.12 -23.77
CA LEU A 2 -19.41 -1.38 -24.03
C LEU A 2 -19.40 -2.20 -22.73
N SER A 3 -20.04 -3.36 -22.74
CA SER A 3 -19.97 -4.31 -21.64
C SER A 3 -18.86 -5.32 -21.92
N ILE A 4 -17.84 -5.35 -21.10
CA ILE A 4 -16.82 -6.40 -21.16
C ILE A 4 -17.21 -7.49 -20.19
N ARG A 5 -17.51 -8.70 -20.71
CA ARG A 5 -17.71 -9.90 -19.90
C ARG A 5 -16.34 -10.54 -19.66
N ILE A 6 -15.89 -10.55 -18.41
CA ILE A 6 -14.76 -11.40 -18.00
C ILE A 6 -15.36 -12.72 -17.52
N LEU A 7 -15.13 -13.78 -18.29
CA LEU A 7 -15.53 -15.13 -17.91
C LEU A 7 -14.40 -15.73 -17.07
N LEU A 8 -14.58 -15.75 -15.74
CA LEU A 8 -13.76 -16.59 -14.87
C LEU A 8 -14.28 -18.03 -14.97
N VAL A 9 -13.51 -18.92 -15.55
CA VAL A 9 -13.81 -20.35 -15.60
C VAL A 9 -13.52 -20.95 -14.23
N GLY A 10 -14.57 -21.17 -13.45
CA GLY A 10 -14.51 -21.82 -12.15
C GLY A 10 -15.67 -21.40 -11.25
N ASN A 11 -16.83 -22.08 -11.36
CA ASN A 11 -18.05 -21.97 -10.54
C ASN A 11 -18.70 -20.58 -10.35
N SER A 12 -19.48 -20.25 -11.34
CA SER A 12 -20.79 -19.58 -11.39
C SER A 12 -21.25 -18.70 -10.23
N VAL A 13 -20.93 -17.41 -10.31
CA VAL A 13 -21.88 -16.32 -10.08
C VAL A 13 -21.57 -15.23 -11.11
N PRO A 14 -22.51 -14.74 -11.93
CA PRO A 14 -22.24 -13.62 -12.83
C PRO A 14 -22.19 -12.32 -12.00
N LEU A 15 -21.00 -11.86 -11.70
CA LEU A 15 -20.78 -10.51 -11.21
C LEU A 15 -20.91 -9.56 -12.40
N TYR A 16 -22.00 -8.80 -12.45
CA TYR A 16 -22.11 -7.60 -13.27
C TYR A 16 -21.23 -6.52 -12.64
N LEU A 17 -20.04 -6.35 -13.18
CA LEU A 17 -19.15 -5.24 -12.80
C LEU A 17 -19.46 -4.06 -13.71
N ASP A 18 -19.87 -2.94 -13.12
CA ASP A 18 -20.02 -1.67 -13.81
C ASP A 18 -18.64 -1.16 -14.26
N ILE A 19 -18.52 -0.81 -15.54
CA ILE A 19 -17.25 -0.50 -16.22
C ILE A 19 -16.50 0.69 -15.60
N HIS A 20 -17.16 1.48 -14.78
CA HIS A 20 -16.57 2.64 -14.14
C HIS A 20 -15.97 2.37 -12.75
N SER A 21 -16.08 1.17 -12.23
CA SER A 21 -15.79 0.99 -10.81
C SER A 21 -14.72 0.00 -10.42
N ILE A 22 -14.26 -0.93 -11.23
CA ILE A 22 -13.25 -1.88 -10.75
C ILE A 22 -12.36 -2.39 -11.90
N PHE A 23 -11.19 -1.81 -12.08
CA PHE A 23 -10.07 -2.51 -12.70
C PHE A 23 -9.18 -3.04 -11.58
N ALA A 24 -9.41 -4.29 -11.16
CA ALA A 24 -8.44 -5.02 -10.38
C ALA A 24 -7.35 -5.48 -11.34
N ILE A 25 -6.19 -4.86 -11.29
CA ILE A 25 -5.03 -5.36 -11.99
C ILE A 25 -4.31 -6.30 -11.06
N LEU A 26 -4.47 -7.60 -11.32
CA LEU A 26 -3.66 -8.63 -10.70
C LEU A 26 -2.28 -8.58 -11.35
N PHE A 27 -1.26 -8.24 -10.59
CA PHE A 27 0.11 -8.37 -11.05
C PHE A 27 0.43 -9.83 -11.27
N PRO A 28 0.90 -10.23 -12.47
CA PRO A 28 1.53 -11.52 -12.62
C PRO A 28 2.72 -11.59 -11.67
N THR A 29 3.01 -12.75 -11.14
CA THR A 29 4.02 -13.08 -10.13
C THR A 29 5.48 -12.69 -10.47
N THR A 30 5.72 -11.93 -11.50
CA THR A 30 7.01 -11.42 -11.96
C THR A 30 7.23 -9.99 -11.45
N HIS A 31 7.71 -9.87 -10.47
CA HIS A 31 8.61 -9.34 -9.45
C HIS A 31 9.29 -8.01 -9.75
N ASP A 32 8.94 -7.20 -10.75
CA ASP A 32 9.65 -5.97 -11.04
C ASP A 32 8.75 -4.73 -11.15
N GLN A 33 9.37 -3.59 -10.95
CA GLN A 33 8.75 -2.28 -11.11
C GLN A 33 8.07 -2.09 -12.48
N LYS A 34 8.56 -2.75 -13.52
CA LYS A 34 8.01 -2.68 -14.89
C LYS A 34 6.55 -3.14 -14.98
N SER A 35 6.10 -3.98 -14.06
CA SER A 35 4.70 -4.41 -14.00
C SER A 35 3.80 -3.28 -13.50
N ILE A 36 4.25 -2.53 -12.50
CA ILE A 36 3.54 -1.34 -12.00
C ILE A 36 3.50 -0.27 -13.08
N ASP A 37 4.59 -0.08 -13.83
CA ASP A 37 4.70 0.94 -14.87
C ASP A 37 3.71 0.74 -16.04
N LYS A 38 3.19 -0.47 -16.21
CA LYS A 38 2.18 -0.80 -17.23
C LYS A 38 0.73 -0.56 -16.80
N ILE A 39 0.48 -0.27 -15.53
CA ILE A 39 -0.88 -0.01 -15.05
C ILE A 39 -1.38 1.29 -15.62
N ASP A 40 -2.62 1.28 -16.12
CA ASP A 40 -3.30 2.49 -16.58
C ASP A 40 -3.50 3.47 -15.42
N THR A 41 -3.13 4.72 -15.63
CA THR A 41 -3.22 5.77 -14.62
C THR A 41 -4.66 6.14 -14.24
N SER A 42 -5.66 5.76 -15.05
CA SER A 42 -7.08 5.92 -14.74
C SER A 42 -7.62 4.85 -13.77
N THR A 43 -6.77 3.88 -13.37
CA THR A 43 -7.15 2.79 -12.47
C THR A 43 -7.64 3.30 -11.13
N THR A 44 -8.78 2.76 -10.68
CA THR A 44 -9.38 3.13 -9.38
C THR A 44 -9.12 2.12 -8.27
N TYR A 45 -8.68 0.91 -8.61
CA TYR A 45 -8.36 -0.16 -7.67
C TYR A 45 -7.09 -0.88 -8.10
N ILE A 46 -6.13 -1.00 -7.19
CA ILE A 46 -4.91 -1.78 -7.38
C ILE A 46 -4.83 -2.81 -6.27
N GLN A 47 -4.70 -4.07 -6.66
CA GLN A 47 -4.42 -5.18 -5.77
C GLN A 47 -3.06 -5.78 -6.10
N ILE A 48 -2.19 -5.87 -5.11
CA ILE A 48 -0.86 -6.46 -5.21
C ILE A 48 -0.88 -7.80 -4.50
N PRO A 49 -0.66 -8.92 -5.22
CA PRO A 49 -0.68 -10.25 -4.63
C PRO A 49 0.44 -10.46 -3.62
N ASP A 50 0.25 -11.44 -2.72
CA ASP A 50 1.27 -11.84 -1.75
C ASP A 50 2.62 -12.15 -2.40
N ARG A 51 3.70 -11.83 -1.70
CA ARG A 51 5.08 -12.19 -2.05
C ARG A 51 5.57 -11.61 -3.38
N THR A 52 5.01 -10.48 -3.80
CA THR A 52 5.39 -9.79 -5.04
C THR A 52 6.14 -8.49 -4.79
N CYS A 53 6.67 -7.90 -5.85
CA CYS A 53 7.38 -6.61 -5.84
C CYS A 53 8.60 -6.56 -4.88
N ASN A 54 9.33 -7.67 -4.76
CA ASN A 54 10.47 -7.83 -3.85
C ASN A 54 11.84 -7.65 -4.52
N ALA A 55 11.89 -7.13 -5.73
CA ALA A 55 13.15 -6.89 -6.43
C ALA A 55 14.06 -5.94 -5.66
N LEU A 56 15.36 -6.27 -5.58
CA LEU A 56 16.34 -5.53 -4.77
C LEU A 56 16.54 -4.07 -5.21
N ASN A 57 16.25 -3.76 -6.45
CA ASN A 57 16.36 -2.42 -7.02
C ASN A 57 15.09 -1.56 -6.79
N TYR A 58 14.01 -2.13 -6.26
CA TYR A 58 12.80 -1.38 -5.93
C TYR A 58 12.96 -0.69 -4.59
N LYS A 59 13.40 0.56 -4.59
CA LYS A 59 13.76 1.31 -3.36
C LYS A 59 12.73 2.34 -2.94
N VAL A 60 11.92 2.84 -3.86
CA VAL A 60 10.91 3.85 -3.60
C VAL A 60 9.56 3.33 -4.05
N PHE A 61 8.59 3.35 -3.14
CA PHE A 61 7.20 3.08 -3.46
C PHE A 61 6.53 4.38 -3.87
N ASP A 62 6.33 4.55 -5.17
CA ASP A 62 5.76 5.74 -5.76
C ASP A 62 4.50 5.38 -6.55
N PHE A 63 3.37 5.89 -6.07
CA PHE A 63 2.06 5.72 -6.68
C PHE A 63 1.41 7.05 -7.07
N LEU A 64 2.17 8.14 -7.08
CA LEU A 64 1.68 9.51 -7.29
C LEU A 64 0.94 9.68 -8.62
N ARG A 65 1.28 8.90 -9.65
CA ARG A 65 0.64 8.96 -10.97
C ARG A 65 -0.80 8.45 -11.00
N PHE A 66 -1.23 7.68 -9.97
CA PHE A 66 -2.56 7.08 -9.92
C PHE A 66 -3.57 8.00 -9.24
N THR A 67 -3.80 9.17 -9.79
CA THR A 67 -4.65 10.21 -9.17
C THR A 67 -6.11 9.82 -9.02
N PHE A 68 -6.58 8.83 -9.78
CA PHE A 68 -7.94 8.27 -9.69
C PHE A 68 -8.05 7.07 -8.74
N LEU A 69 -6.93 6.63 -8.17
CA LEU A 69 -6.89 5.46 -7.28
C LEU A 69 -7.74 5.70 -6.03
N LYS A 70 -8.71 4.81 -5.79
CA LYS A 70 -9.58 4.83 -4.61
C LYS A 70 -9.21 3.78 -3.58
N TYR A 71 -8.74 2.62 -4.05
CA TYR A 71 -8.42 1.48 -3.20
C TYR A 71 -7.05 0.94 -3.57
N LEU A 72 -6.17 0.84 -2.58
CA LEU A 72 -4.86 0.21 -2.70
C LEU A 72 -4.78 -0.92 -1.68
N ASP A 73 -4.70 -2.14 -2.20
CA ASP A 73 -4.62 -3.37 -1.41
C ASP A 73 -3.31 -4.10 -1.71
N ILE A 74 -2.46 -4.21 -0.70
CA ILE A 74 -1.13 -4.81 -0.80
C ILE A 74 -1.12 -6.07 0.06
N GLY A 75 -0.81 -7.20 -0.56
CA GLY A 75 -0.76 -8.51 0.08
C GLY A 75 0.39 -8.68 1.08
N ASP A 76 0.51 -9.88 1.59
CA ASP A 76 1.55 -10.26 2.55
C ASP A 76 2.93 -10.38 1.90
N TYR A 77 4.00 -10.08 2.64
CA TYR A 77 5.41 -10.24 2.21
C TYR A 77 5.76 -9.47 0.91
N CYS A 78 5.24 -8.28 0.72
CA CYS A 78 5.49 -7.44 -0.44
C CYS A 78 6.52 -6.33 -0.14
N PHE A 79 7.20 -5.86 -1.19
CA PHE A 79 8.05 -4.66 -1.15
C PHE A 79 9.17 -4.66 -0.11
N CYS A 80 9.79 -5.80 0.15
CA CYS A 80 10.83 -5.93 1.20
C CYS A 80 12.04 -4.99 1.01
N SER A 81 12.33 -4.59 -0.22
CA SER A 81 13.48 -3.74 -0.56
C SER A 81 13.19 -2.25 -0.59
N VAL A 82 11.91 -1.85 -0.42
CA VAL A 82 11.49 -0.45 -0.43
C VAL A 82 11.99 0.25 0.82
N ASN A 83 12.67 1.37 0.65
CA ASN A 83 13.16 2.20 1.74
C ASN A 83 12.21 3.37 2.02
N ILE A 84 11.58 3.93 1.00
CA ILE A 84 10.70 5.08 1.15
C ILE A 84 9.32 4.69 0.64
N PHE A 85 8.35 4.67 1.56
CA PHE A 85 6.94 4.58 1.25
C PHE A 85 6.35 6.00 1.26
N VAL A 86 5.84 6.44 0.13
CA VAL A 86 5.22 7.76 0.02
C VAL A 86 3.91 7.69 -0.76
N LEU A 87 2.86 8.22 -0.16
CA LEU A 87 1.61 8.56 -0.82
C LEU A 87 1.37 10.06 -0.58
N ASP A 88 1.52 10.86 -1.62
CA ASP A 88 1.33 12.31 -1.54
C ASP A 88 0.33 12.78 -2.60
N GLY A 89 -0.69 13.51 -2.18
CA GLY A 89 -1.65 14.12 -3.09
C GLY A 89 -2.59 13.14 -3.81
N LEU A 90 -2.73 11.88 -3.34
CA LEU A 90 -3.70 10.94 -3.90
C LEU A 90 -5.12 11.32 -3.45
N SER A 91 -5.66 12.37 -4.07
CA SER A 91 -6.92 13.01 -3.67
C SER A 91 -8.16 12.12 -3.81
N SER A 92 -8.09 11.00 -4.54
CA SER A 92 -9.18 10.03 -4.69
C SER A 92 -9.07 8.84 -3.74
N LEU A 93 -7.90 8.61 -3.13
CA LEU A 93 -7.63 7.43 -2.30
C LEU A 93 -8.51 7.44 -1.05
N THR A 94 -9.28 6.36 -0.86
CA THR A 94 -10.20 6.21 0.28
C THR A 94 -9.76 5.15 1.27
N THR A 95 -9.09 4.10 0.78
CA THR A 95 -8.69 2.95 1.61
C THR A 95 -7.30 2.48 1.21
N LEU A 96 -6.47 2.29 2.22
CA LEU A 96 -5.17 1.64 2.11
C LEU A 96 -5.15 0.40 2.99
N THR A 97 -4.89 -0.76 2.40
CA THR A 97 -4.67 -2.02 3.12
C THR A 97 -3.28 -2.54 2.81
N ILE A 98 -2.54 -2.92 3.83
CA ILE A 98 -1.20 -3.51 3.72
C ILE A 98 -1.18 -4.79 4.53
N GLY A 99 -0.79 -5.89 3.91
CA GLY A 99 -0.71 -7.22 4.50
C GLY A 99 0.40 -7.35 5.54
N ASN A 100 0.57 -8.57 6.03
CA ASN A 100 1.58 -8.89 7.04
C ASN A 100 2.98 -8.94 6.44
N LYS A 101 4.00 -8.55 7.22
CA LYS A 101 5.42 -8.64 6.85
C LYS A 101 5.77 -7.97 5.52
N SER A 102 5.04 -6.93 5.16
CA SER A 102 5.30 -6.12 3.97
C SER A 102 6.15 -4.91 4.30
N PHE A 103 6.91 -4.42 3.34
CA PHE A 103 7.82 -3.29 3.51
C PHE A 103 8.88 -3.51 4.61
N THR A 104 9.32 -4.73 4.82
CA THR A 104 10.39 -5.03 5.78
C THR A 104 11.41 -6.00 5.18
N SER A 105 12.66 -5.82 5.52
CA SER A 105 13.74 -6.74 5.13
C SER A 105 13.94 -7.90 6.12
N LEU A 106 13.19 -7.91 7.23
CA LEU A 106 13.43 -8.80 8.38
C LEU A 106 12.70 -10.15 8.31
N TRP A 107 12.20 -10.56 7.16
CA TRP A 107 11.39 -11.78 7.07
C TRP A 107 12.16 -13.12 7.04
N ASN A 108 13.49 -13.09 7.05
CA ASN A 108 14.32 -14.32 7.09
C ASN A 108 14.52 -14.88 8.51
N GLY A 109 13.50 -14.82 9.37
CA GLY A 109 13.57 -15.45 10.70
C GLY A 109 14.25 -14.61 11.78
N ILE A 110 14.63 -13.38 11.46
CA ILE A 110 15.09 -12.41 12.47
C ILE A 110 13.85 -11.74 13.03
N SER A 111 13.24 -12.39 14.03
CA SER A 111 12.12 -11.82 14.80
C SER A 111 12.56 -10.67 15.74
N ASP A 112 13.80 -10.25 15.64
CA ASP A 112 14.36 -9.25 16.53
C ASP A 112 14.28 -7.87 15.87
N CYS A 113 13.12 -7.25 15.97
CA CYS A 113 12.95 -5.84 15.60
C CYS A 113 13.96 -4.92 16.32
N THR A 114 14.64 -5.39 17.35
CA THR A 114 15.52 -4.57 18.19
C THR A 114 16.82 -4.16 17.50
N LYS A 115 17.11 -4.68 16.31
CA LYS A 115 18.37 -4.39 15.59
C LYS A 115 18.23 -3.63 14.29
N ALA A 116 17.02 -3.28 13.90
CA ALA A 116 16.75 -2.66 12.60
C ALA A 116 16.56 -1.15 12.69
N ASP A 117 17.56 -0.45 13.15
CA ASP A 117 17.62 1.02 13.17
C ASP A 117 17.98 1.57 11.77
N ASN A 118 17.14 1.36 10.80
CA ASN A 118 17.39 1.88 9.45
C ASN A 118 16.72 3.24 9.25
N LYS A 119 17.43 4.32 9.57
CA LYS A 119 16.97 5.70 9.42
C LYS A 119 16.74 6.15 7.98
N SER A 120 17.20 5.38 6.99
CA SER A 120 16.91 5.66 5.58
C SER A 120 15.53 5.12 5.14
N ARG A 121 14.82 4.38 6.01
CA ARG A 121 13.50 3.86 5.73
C ARG A 121 12.43 4.71 6.40
N ALA A 122 11.56 5.32 5.59
CA ALA A 122 10.55 6.25 6.06
C ALA A 122 9.18 5.97 5.43
N PHE A 123 8.12 6.30 6.18
CA PHE A 123 6.72 6.13 5.79
C PHE A 123 6.01 7.47 5.84
N HIS A 124 5.46 7.90 4.71
CA HIS A 124 4.75 9.16 4.59
C HIS A 124 3.43 8.98 3.85
N ILE A 125 2.33 9.45 4.46
CA ILE A 125 1.05 9.63 3.80
C ILE A 125 0.62 11.06 4.05
N VAL A 126 0.58 11.85 2.99
CA VAL A 126 0.31 13.28 3.09
C VAL A 126 -0.66 13.75 1.99
N ASN A 127 -1.47 14.76 2.28
CA ASN A 127 -2.36 15.40 1.31
C ASN A 127 -3.34 14.43 0.59
N CYS A 128 -3.79 13.38 1.28
CA CYS A 128 -4.75 12.42 0.74
C CYS A 128 -6.15 12.74 1.27
N ASP A 129 -6.82 13.70 0.63
CA ASP A 129 -8.04 14.36 1.13
C ASP A 129 -9.24 13.42 1.32
N GLN A 130 -9.30 12.31 0.60
CA GLN A 130 -10.41 11.35 0.68
C GLN A 130 -10.07 10.11 1.51
N LEU A 131 -8.84 9.98 2.03
CA LEU A 131 -8.41 8.79 2.77
C LEU A 131 -9.20 8.66 4.08
N LYS A 132 -9.90 7.54 4.24
CA LYS A 132 -10.76 7.24 5.39
C LYS A 132 -10.21 6.18 6.30
N SER A 133 -9.51 5.19 5.74
CA SER A 133 -9.00 4.06 6.51
C SER A 133 -7.62 3.62 6.05
N ILE A 134 -6.79 3.30 7.03
CA ILE A 134 -5.47 2.68 6.86
C ILE A 134 -5.48 1.39 7.69
N GLU A 135 -5.19 0.26 7.05
CA GLU A 135 -5.01 -1.02 7.73
C GLU A 135 -3.63 -1.58 7.42
N ILE A 136 -2.87 -1.95 8.46
CA ILE A 136 -1.51 -2.48 8.34
C ILE A 136 -1.42 -3.79 9.10
N GLY A 137 -1.01 -4.83 8.40
CA GLY A 137 -0.81 -6.17 8.92
C GLY A 137 0.33 -6.25 9.94
N GLU A 138 0.51 -7.42 10.51
CA GLU A 138 1.54 -7.68 11.53
C GLU A 138 2.95 -7.66 10.94
N ASN A 139 3.94 -7.15 11.71
CA ASN A 139 5.35 -7.09 11.34
C ASN A 139 5.64 -6.34 10.02
N SER A 140 4.81 -5.41 9.61
CA SER A 140 5.07 -4.56 8.46
C SER A 140 5.81 -3.28 8.87
N PHE A 141 6.70 -2.80 8.03
CA PHE A 141 7.52 -1.62 8.32
C PHE A 141 8.35 -1.71 9.62
N CYS A 142 8.64 -2.89 10.14
CA CYS A 142 9.28 -3.01 11.44
C CYS A 142 10.72 -2.47 11.49
N ASP A 143 11.39 -2.34 10.37
CA ASP A 143 12.73 -1.75 10.24
C ASP A 143 12.73 -0.30 9.69
N TYR A 144 11.56 0.38 9.72
CA TYR A 144 11.45 1.78 9.34
C TYR A 144 11.71 2.68 10.56
N ALA A 145 12.89 3.30 10.63
CA ALA A 145 13.31 4.17 11.71
C ALA A 145 13.51 5.63 11.29
N GLY A 146 13.33 5.95 10.00
CA GLY A 146 13.50 7.30 9.46
C GLY A 146 12.33 8.23 9.67
N GLY A 147 11.21 7.71 10.16
CA GLY A 147 10.02 8.49 10.48
C GLY A 147 8.72 7.89 9.95
N PHE A 148 7.66 8.18 10.68
CA PHE A 148 6.28 7.87 10.33
C PHE A 148 5.51 9.18 10.33
N GLU A 149 5.01 9.61 9.17
CA GLU A 149 4.29 10.87 9.02
C GLU A 149 2.91 10.65 8.40
N LEU A 150 1.88 11.15 9.09
CA LEU A 150 0.53 11.32 8.57
C LEU A 150 0.18 12.81 8.66
N ARG A 151 -0.08 13.46 7.53
CA ARG A 151 -0.35 14.89 7.50
C ARG A 151 -1.37 15.26 6.43
N ASN A 152 -2.25 16.21 6.74
CA ASN A 152 -3.31 16.68 5.83
C ASN A 152 -4.22 15.53 5.34
N LEU A 153 -4.81 14.80 6.28
CA LEU A 153 -5.73 13.69 6.04
C LEU A 153 -7.12 14.00 6.65
N PRO A 154 -7.86 14.99 6.12
CA PRO A 154 -9.04 15.54 6.79
C PRO A 154 -10.21 14.58 6.95
N LYS A 155 -10.24 13.49 6.17
CA LYS A 155 -11.30 12.48 6.24
C LYS A 155 -10.84 11.17 6.89
N LEU A 156 -9.65 11.11 7.45
CA LEU A 156 -9.14 9.90 8.09
C LEU A 156 -9.95 9.58 9.36
N LEU A 157 -10.62 8.43 9.35
CA LEU A 157 -11.51 7.97 10.43
C LEU A 157 -10.89 6.85 11.24
N SER A 158 -10.05 6.02 10.63
CA SER A 158 -9.47 4.86 11.31
C SER A 158 -8.09 4.53 10.82
N ILE A 159 -7.23 4.19 11.79
CA ILE A 159 -5.93 3.56 11.55
C ILE A 159 -5.92 2.28 12.37
N ARG A 160 -5.76 1.14 11.70
CA ARG A 160 -5.63 -0.17 12.34
C ARG A 160 -4.28 -0.76 12.01
N MET A 161 -3.48 -0.97 13.03
CA MET A 161 -2.18 -1.61 12.91
C MET A 161 -2.14 -2.82 13.82
N LYS A 162 -1.74 -3.97 13.27
CA LYS A 162 -1.44 -5.15 14.09
C LYS A 162 -0.11 -4.99 14.81
N ALA A 163 0.31 -6.01 15.55
CA ALA A 163 1.53 -5.95 16.35
C ALA A 163 2.81 -5.76 15.52
N TYR A 164 3.85 -5.23 16.17
CA TYR A 164 5.24 -5.14 15.67
C TYR A 164 5.44 -4.29 14.42
N ASN A 165 4.63 -3.25 14.21
CA ASN A 165 4.84 -2.27 13.16
C ASN A 165 5.63 -1.07 13.69
N PHE A 166 6.49 -0.47 12.84
CA PHE A 166 7.21 0.78 13.14
C PHE A 166 7.93 0.79 14.51
N CYS A 167 8.60 -0.29 14.87
CA CYS A 167 9.18 -0.48 16.21
C CYS A 167 10.16 0.63 16.64
N PHE A 168 10.68 1.42 15.71
CA PHE A 168 11.71 2.46 15.95
C PHE A 168 11.36 3.84 15.42
N SER A 169 10.16 4.02 14.88
CA SER A 169 9.78 5.30 14.29
C SER A 169 9.25 6.27 15.33
N SER A 170 9.67 7.52 15.25
CA SER A 170 8.94 8.62 15.85
C SER A 170 7.65 8.87 15.08
N LEU A 171 6.53 8.88 15.76
CA LEU A 171 5.22 9.11 15.16
C LEU A 171 4.94 10.62 15.10
N VAL A 172 4.71 11.14 13.91
CA VAL A 172 4.17 12.49 13.70
C VAL A 172 2.79 12.36 13.06
N ILE A 173 1.76 12.75 13.81
CA ILE A 173 0.38 12.88 13.30
C ILE A 173 0.05 14.37 13.38
N ASP A 174 -0.02 15.04 12.25
CA ASP A 174 -0.47 16.43 12.14
C ASP A 174 -1.83 16.46 11.43
N GLY A 175 -2.88 16.65 12.21
CA GLY A 175 -4.23 16.85 11.72
C GLY A 175 -4.77 18.17 12.24
N LYS A 176 -5.13 19.10 11.36
CA LYS A 176 -5.74 20.38 11.74
C LYS A 176 -7.08 20.22 12.45
N ASP A 177 -7.69 19.03 12.41
CA ASP A 177 -9.03 18.74 12.93
C ASP A 177 -9.13 17.42 13.72
N CYS A 178 -8.08 16.96 14.38
CA CYS A 178 -8.20 15.93 15.40
C CYS A 178 -8.99 16.51 16.60
N LYS A 179 -10.32 16.38 16.54
CA LYS A 179 -11.22 16.65 17.68
C LYS A 179 -11.50 15.39 18.45
#